data_af8d1eeb36b13f484f9e4289aacb9fc3
#
_entry.id   af8d1eeb36b13f484f9e4289aacb9fc3
#
_cell.length_a   1.000
_cell.length_b   1.000
_cell.length_c   1.000
_cell.angle_alpha   90.00
_cell.angle_beta   90.00
_cell.angle_gamma   90.00
#
_symmetry.space_group_name_H-M   'P 1'
#
loop_
_entity.id
_entity.type
_entity.pdbx_description
1 polymer ?
#
loop_
_entity_poly.entity_id
_entity_poly.type
_entity_poly.pdbx_seq_one_letter_code
_entity_poly.pdbx_strand_id
1 'polypeptide(L)'
;MSDPYSPRPEHKFTFGLWTVGNPGRDPFGEPVRPSLTPVQIVHLLAEVEAYGVNFHDNDLVPIDATPAERDRIVGDFKKALAETGIKVPMATTNLFSDPAFKDGAFTSNDPRVRAYALAKTMRAIDLGVELGARVYVFWGGREGVETDASKDPVESLKRFREALNFLTHYVKDQKYDLVFALEAKPNEPRHDIYLPTTGSFLGFIETLDHPEMVGVNPEVAHEHMSGLNFMHAVAQAWDAGKLFHIDLNDQAFGRYDQDLRFGSHSIKSSFFLVKFLEDVGYPGMRHFDSHAYRTEDVAGVKDFARGSMRTYLLYKDKATRWREDREIQDLVRALGDVPTDGMPKVGPYSKATAEALKGYAFDRKALGARGLAYERLDQLTLEVLLGVR
;
A
#
# COMPACT_ATOMS: atom_id res chain seq x y z
N MET A 1 33.63 -1.76 7.36
CA MET A 1 32.54 -2.62 6.88
C MET A 1 31.37 -1.71 6.58
N SER A 2 30.72 -1.85 5.41
CA SER A 2 29.49 -1.08 5.11
C SER A 2 28.38 -1.48 6.09
N ASP A 3 27.54 -0.52 6.48
CA ASP A 3 26.40 -0.79 7.37
C ASP A 3 25.43 -1.77 6.66
N PRO A 4 25.14 -2.95 7.25
CA PRO A 4 24.28 -3.96 6.64
C PRO A 4 22.81 -3.47 6.45
N TYR A 5 22.44 -2.38 7.12
CA TYR A 5 21.11 -1.79 7.05
C TYR A 5 21.06 -0.52 6.19
N SER A 6 22.05 -0.32 5.29
CA SER A 6 21.99 0.71 4.25
C SER A 6 21.09 0.24 3.11
N PRO A 7 20.27 1.14 2.54
CA PRO A 7 19.43 0.80 1.39
C PRO A 7 20.29 0.50 0.16
N ARG A 8 19.75 -0.34 -0.74
CA ARG A 8 20.34 -0.71 -2.02
C ARG A 8 19.26 -0.72 -3.09
N PRO A 9 19.58 -0.56 -4.39
CA PRO A 9 18.59 -0.49 -5.47
C PRO A 9 17.61 -1.67 -5.51
N GLU A 10 18.06 -2.88 -5.16
CA GLU A 10 17.20 -4.07 -5.13
C GLU A 10 16.09 -4.02 -4.07
N HIS A 11 16.22 -3.19 -3.05
CA HIS A 11 15.19 -3.00 -2.03
C HIS A 11 13.99 -2.21 -2.57
N LYS A 12 14.18 -1.42 -3.64
CA LYS A 12 13.14 -0.65 -4.32
C LYS A 12 12.34 0.25 -3.37
N PHE A 13 13.01 0.93 -2.45
CA PHE A 13 12.39 1.88 -1.53
C PHE A 13 12.00 3.18 -2.24
N THR A 14 10.76 3.58 -2.11
CA THR A 14 10.22 4.79 -2.75
C THR A 14 9.50 5.68 -1.74
N PHE A 15 9.43 6.97 -2.06
CA PHE A 15 8.70 7.99 -1.29
C PHE A 15 7.87 8.84 -2.25
N GLY A 16 6.77 9.39 -1.76
CA GLY A 16 5.99 10.37 -2.51
C GLY A 16 6.58 11.78 -2.44
N LEU A 17 6.35 12.60 -3.46
CA LEU A 17 6.62 14.04 -3.36
C LEU A 17 5.88 14.65 -2.16
N TRP A 18 4.68 14.16 -1.86
CA TRP A 18 3.84 14.58 -0.73
C TRP A 18 4.34 14.09 0.63
N THR A 19 5.13 13.03 0.70
CA THR A 19 5.63 12.45 1.95
C THR A 19 6.85 13.22 2.46
N VAL A 20 7.96 13.19 1.74
CA VAL A 20 9.19 13.94 2.09
C VAL A 20 9.07 15.43 1.82
N GLY A 21 8.16 15.85 0.94
CA GLY A 21 7.83 17.25 0.70
C GLY A 21 6.80 17.83 1.67
N ASN A 22 6.25 17.03 2.59
CA ASN A 22 5.25 17.49 3.56
C ASN A 22 5.82 18.64 4.41
N PRO A 23 5.18 19.84 4.41
CA PRO A 23 5.70 21.02 5.11
C PRO A 23 5.39 21.03 6.61
N GLY A 24 4.80 19.96 7.15
CA GLY A 24 4.36 19.88 8.55
C GLY A 24 3.11 20.71 8.85
N ARG A 25 2.27 20.94 7.86
CA ARG A 25 0.94 21.53 8.04
C ARG A 25 -0.04 20.45 8.49
N ASP A 26 -0.97 20.83 9.36
CA ASP A 26 -2.11 20.02 9.77
C ASP A 26 -3.41 20.86 9.75
N PRO A 27 -4.61 20.29 9.99
CA PRO A 27 -5.85 21.04 10.00
C PRO A 27 -5.91 22.15 11.06
N PHE A 28 -5.00 22.16 12.04
CA PHE A 28 -4.99 23.07 13.19
C PHE A 28 -3.80 24.04 13.17
N GLY A 29 -2.85 23.89 12.23
CA GLY A 29 -1.64 24.69 12.24
C GLY A 29 -0.99 24.91 10.87
N GLU A 30 -0.27 26.03 10.77
CA GLU A 30 0.49 26.43 9.59
C GLU A 30 1.72 25.53 9.38
N PRO A 31 2.33 25.55 8.18
CA PRO A 31 3.58 24.86 7.92
C PRO A 31 4.70 25.24 8.89
N VAL A 32 5.50 24.27 9.32
CA VAL A 32 6.62 24.49 10.26
C VAL A 32 7.99 24.37 9.59
N ARG A 33 8.03 23.96 8.33
CA ARG A 33 9.24 23.85 7.51
C ARG A 33 8.96 24.32 6.09
N PRO A 34 10.02 24.73 5.34
CA PRO A 34 9.83 25.22 3.97
C PRO A 34 9.29 24.12 3.06
N SER A 35 8.42 24.50 2.13
CA SER A 35 8.02 23.63 1.03
C SER A 35 9.20 23.40 0.09
N LEU A 36 9.52 22.15 -0.18
CA LEU A 36 10.56 21.77 -1.14
C LEU A 36 9.95 21.67 -2.55
N THR A 37 10.71 22.09 -3.55
CA THR A 37 10.32 21.86 -4.95
C THR A 37 10.53 20.39 -5.32
N PRO A 38 9.80 19.85 -6.34
CA PRO A 38 10.02 18.48 -6.81
C PRO A 38 11.49 18.15 -7.14
N VAL A 39 12.22 19.08 -7.71
CA VAL A 39 13.67 18.94 -8.00
C VAL A 39 14.47 18.79 -6.70
N GLN A 40 14.20 19.63 -5.70
CA GLN A 40 14.89 19.53 -4.40
C GLN A 40 14.58 18.20 -3.69
N ILE A 41 13.34 17.70 -3.83
CA ILE A 41 12.94 16.40 -3.26
C ILE A 41 13.70 15.25 -3.95
N VAL A 42 13.87 15.28 -5.28
CA VAL A 42 14.66 14.28 -6.01
C VAL A 42 16.09 14.23 -5.48
N HIS A 43 16.73 15.38 -5.30
CA HIS A 43 18.09 15.45 -4.75
C HIS A 43 18.15 14.98 -3.28
N LEU A 44 17.14 15.31 -2.46
CA LEU A 44 17.04 14.83 -1.08
C LEU A 44 16.94 13.29 -1.05
N LEU A 45 16.10 12.71 -1.91
CA LEU A 45 15.93 11.25 -2.00
C LEU A 45 17.20 10.56 -2.48
N ALA A 46 17.95 11.16 -3.40
CA ALA A 46 19.26 10.66 -3.82
C ALA A 46 20.27 10.69 -2.67
N GLU A 47 20.30 11.76 -1.86
CA GLU A 47 21.19 11.89 -0.69
C GLU A 47 20.91 10.82 0.38
N VAL A 48 19.64 10.39 0.53
CA VAL A 48 19.26 9.32 1.46
C VAL A 48 19.27 7.93 0.82
N GLU A 49 19.76 7.80 -0.42
CA GLU A 49 19.91 6.55 -1.16
C GLU A 49 18.57 5.81 -1.41
N ALA A 50 17.47 6.56 -1.57
CA ALA A 50 16.20 6.01 -2.00
C ALA A 50 16.27 5.52 -3.45
N TYR A 51 15.47 4.51 -3.82
CA TYR A 51 15.38 4.00 -5.19
C TYR A 51 14.57 4.92 -6.10
N GLY A 52 13.48 5.49 -5.58
CA GLY A 52 12.57 6.23 -6.44
C GLY A 52 11.67 7.23 -5.72
N VAL A 53 11.00 8.03 -6.55
CA VAL A 53 10.01 9.03 -6.16
C VAL A 53 8.69 8.75 -6.86
N ASN A 54 7.60 8.87 -6.13
CA ASN A 54 6.23 8.79 -6.63
C ASN A 54 5.56 10.16 -6.56
N PHE A 55 4.51 10.41 -7.35
CA PHE A 55 3.88 11.72 -7.35
C PHE A 55 2.39 11.68 -7.70
N HIS A 56 1.61 12.59 -7.11
CA HIS A 56 0.36 13.03 -7.70
C HIS A 56 0.67 14.05 -8.80
N ASP A 57 -0.15 14.08 -9.83
CA ASP A 57 0.01 15.04 -10.92
C ASP A 57 0.17 16.49 -10.43
N ASN A 58 -0.60 16.89 -9.39
CA ASN A 58 -0.55 18.25 -8.83
C ASN A 58 0.68 18.51 -7.94
N ASP A 59 1.35 17.49 -7.41
CA ASP A 59 2.58 17.67 -6.64
C ASP A 59 3.74 18.11 -7.55
N LEU A 60 3.68 17.69 -8.82
CA LEU A 60 4.69 18.01 -9.81
C LEU A 60 4.28 19.22 -10.65
N VAL A 61 3.09 19.22 -11.23
CA VAL A 61 2.60 20.26 -12.13
C VAL A 61 1.35 20.90 -11.53
N PRO A 62 1.35 22.19 -11.17
CA PRO A 62 0.15 22.87 -10.68
C PRO A 62 -1.05 22.68 -11.61
N ILE A 63 -2.26 22.56 -11.03
CA ILE A 63 -3.49 22.27 -11.77
C ILE A 63 -3.84 23.32 -12.82
N ASP A 64 -3.42 24.57 -12.60
CA ASP A 64 -3.63 25.76 -13.45
C ASP A 64 -2.41 26.11 -14.31
N ALA A 65 -1.37 25.27 -14.33
CA ALA A 65 -0.17 25.50 -15.12
C ALA A 65 -0.50 25.56 -16.61
N THR A 66 0.07 26.55 -17.27
CA THR A 66 0.05 26.65 -18.74
C THR A 66 0.88 25.51 -19.38
N PRO A 67 0.64 25.16 -20.65
CA PRO A 67 1.45 24.15 -21.34
C PRO A 67 2.96 24.45 -21.28
N ALA A 68 3.36 25.69 -21.43
CA ALA A 68 4.76 26.09 -21.38
C ALA A 68 5.39 25.93 -19.96
N GLU A 69 4.63 26.24 -18.93
CA GLU A 69 5.03 26.00 -17.53
C GLU A 69 5.15 24.52 -17.22
N ARG A 70 4.15 23.73 -17.64
CA ARG A 70 4.19 22.26 -17.54
C ARG A 70 5.47 21.71 -18.17
N ASP A 71 5.75 22.09 -19.41
CA ASP A 71 6.91 21.57 -20.15
C ASP A 71 8.23 21.95 -19.49
N ARG A 72 8.34 23.17 -18.96
CA ARG A 72 9.50 23.60 -18.20
C ARG A 72 9.66 22.78 -16.90
N ILE A 73 8.60 22.65 -16.10
CA ILE A 73 8.64 21.91 -14.84
C ILE A 73 9.01 20.44 -15.07
N VAL A 74 8.38 19.81 -16.05
CA VAL A 74 8.66 18.40 -16.40
C VAL A 74 10.09 18.25 -16.93
N GLY A 75 10.58 19.22 -17.71
CA GLY A 75 11.97 19.25 -18.20
C GLY A 75 12.97 19.35 -17.07
N ASP A 76 12.78 20.25 -16.11
CA ASP A 76 13.62 20.40 -14.94
C ASP A 76 13.60 19.14 -14.05
N PHE A 77 12.45 18.52 -13.87
CA PHE A 77 12.29 17.28 -13.11
C PHE A 77 13.02 16.11 -13.79
N LYS A 78 12.83 15.91 -15.11
CA LYS A 78 13.58 14.90 -15.88
C LYS A 78 15.09 15.06 -15.78
N LYS A 79 15.58 16.31 -15.80
CA LYS A 79 17.00 16.60 -15.62
C LYS A 79 17.48 16.13 -14.25
N ALA A 80 16.76 16.46 -13.18
CA ALA A 80 17.11 16.01 -11.82
C ALA A 80 17.09 14.47 -11.70
N LEU A 81 16.11 13.79 -12.30
CA LEU A 81 16.06 12.32 -12.35
C LEU A 81 17.29 11.74 -13.07
N ALA A 82 17.70 12.33 -14.21
CA ALA A 82 18.86 11.89 -14.97
C ALA A 82 20.19 12.11 -14.20
N GLU A 83 20.31 13.22 -13.48
CA GLU A 83 21.50 13.55 -12.67
C GLU A 83 21.65 12.63 -11.45
N THR A 84 20.53 12.22 -10.84
CA THR A 84 20.55 11.46 -9.58
C THR A 84 20.36 9.96 -9.75
N GLY A 85 19.77 9.52 -10.87
CA GLY A 85 19.41 8.12 -11.11
C GLY A 85 18.12 7.68 -10.41
N ILE A 86 17.44 8.56 -9.66
CA ILE A 86 16.14 8.31 -9.03
C ILE A 86 15.12 7.92 -10.10
N LYS A 87 14.31 6.89 -9.81
CA LYS A 87 13.28 6.36 -10.70
C LYS A 87 11.89 6.91 -10.33
N VAL A 88 10.97 6.85 -11.28
CA VAL A 88 9.54 7.15 -11.06
C VAL A 88 8.74 5.87 -11.37
N PRO A 89 8.61 4.93 -10.42
CA PRO A 89 7.96 3.67 -10.68
C PRO A 89 6.43 3.72 -10.57
N MET A 90 5.87 4.70 -9.85
CA MET A 90 4.44 4.87 -9.63
C MET A 90 4.04 6.33 -9.77
N ALA A 91 2.84 6.56 -10.32
CA ALA A 91 2.16 7.85 -10.36
C ALA A 91 0.71 7.70 -9.93
N THR A 92 0.07 8.81 -9.59
CA THR A 92 -1.35 8.88 -9.22
C THR A 92 -1.95 10.23 -9.61
N THR A 93 -3.27 10.37 -9.52
CA THR A 93 -3.98 11.62 -9.80
C THR A 93 -4.56 12.21 -8.53
N ASN A 94 -4.33 13.48 -8.28
CA ASN A 94 -5.03 14.20 -7.22
C ASN A 94 -6.46 14.52 -7.66
N LEU A 95 -7.43 13.74 -7.18
CA LEU A 95 -8.87 13.93 -7.41
C LEU A 95 -9.61 14.31 -6.10
N PHE A 96 -8.93 14.96 -5.17
CA PHE A 96 -9.46 15.21 -3.82
C PHE A 96 -9.21 16.61 -3.26
N SER A 97 -8.10 17.26 -3.61
CA SER A 97 -7.74 18.56 -3.00
C SER A 97 -8.43 19.75 -3.64
N ASP A 98 -8.67 19.71 -4.96
CA ASP A 98 -9.38 20.79 -5.65
C ASP A 98 -10.86 20.82 -5.26
N PRO A 99 -11.45 22.00 -4.98
CA PRO A 99 -12.86 22.15 -4.64
C PRO A 99 -13.86 21.54 -5.64
N ALA A 100 -13.47 21.36 -6.90
CA ALA A 100 -14.30 20.70 -7.90
C ALA A 100 -14.66 19.26 -7.49
N PHE A 101 -13.78 18.58 -6.74
CA PHE A 101 -13.95 17.20 -6.30
C PHE A 101 -14.58 17.04 -4.91
N LYS A 102 -15.10 18.10 -4.31
CA LYS A 102 -15.67 18.08 -2.95
C LYS A 102 -16.74 17.00 -2.73
N ASP A 103 -17.46 16.60 -3.79
CA ASP A 103 -18.50 15.55 -3.77
C ASP A 103 -18.06 14.25 -4.46
N GLY A 104 -16.77 13.99 -4.51
CA GLY A 104 -16.21 12.89 -5.27
C GLY A 104 -15.79 13.31 -6.68
N ALA A 105 -15.03 12.46 -7.32
CA ALA A 105 -14.60 12.64 -8.70
C ALA A 105 -15.38 11.71 -9.64
N PHE A 106 -15.05 10.42 -9.66
CA PHE A 106 -15.74 9.43 -10.49
C PHE A 106 -17.15 9.12 -9.99
N THR A 107 -17.42 9.22 -8.70
CA THR A 107 -18.73 8.97 -8.11
C THR A 107 -19.59 10.23 -7.94
N SER A 108 -19.09 11.41 -8.32
CA SER A 108 -19.84 12.66 -8.21
C SER A 108 -21.22 12.59 -8.85
N ASN A 109 -22.22 13.22 -8.23
CA ASN A 109 -23.54 13.37 -8.83
C ASN A 109 -23.52 14.25 -10.09
N ASP A 110 -22.57 15.19 -10.19
CA ASP A 110 -22.43 16.07 -11.34
C ASP A 110 -21.65 15.38 -12.50
N PRO A 111 -22.29 15.12 -13.66
CA PRO A 111 -21.62 14.48 -14.79
C PRO A 111 -20.44 15.30 -15.34
N ARG A 112 -20.44 16.62 -15.15
CA ARG A 112 -19.33 17.49 -15.60
C ARG A 112 -18.09 17.25 -14.76
N VAL A 113 -18.24 17.01 -13.44
CA VAL A 113 -17.15 16.64 -12.54
C VAL A 113 -16.57 15.28 -12.93
N ARG A 114 -17.43 14.29 -13.21
CA ARG A 114 -16.98 12.96 -13.67
C ARG A 114 -16.18 13.05 -14.99
N ALA A 115 -16.68 13.81 -15.95
CA ALA A 115 -15.99 14.03 -17.23
C ALA A 115 -14.64 14.74 -17.03
N TYR A 116 -14.60 15.76 -16.17
CA TYR A 116 -13.36 16.46 -15.82
C TYR A 116 -12.35 15.52 -15.12
N ALA A 117 -12.82 14.70 -14.19
CA ALA A 117 -11.98 13.71 -13.51
C ALA A 117 -11.33 12.74 -14.49
N LEU A 118 -12.09 12.19 -15.45
CA LEU A 118 -11.54 11.32 -16.51
C LEU A 118 -10.50 12.06 -17.36
N ALA A 119 -10.82 13.28 -17.81
CA ALA A 119 -9.91 14.07 -18.64
C ALA A 119 -8.62 14.43 -17.90
N LYS A 120 -8.71 14.75 -16.60
CA LYS A 120 -7.53 15.01 -15.75
C LYS A 120 -6.69 13.76 -15.56
N THR A 121 -7.34 12.62 -15.27
CA THR A 121 -6.67 11.34 -15.04
C THR A 121 -5.94 10.85 -16.29
N MET A 122 -6.53 10.96 -17.49
CA MET A 122 -5.83 10.60 -18.73
C MET A 122 -4.52 11.39 -18.89
N ARG A 123 -4.59 12.73 -18.72
CA ARG A 123 -3.37 13.56 -18.79
C ARG A 123 -2.32 13.20 -17.73
N ALA A 124 -2.77 12.83 -16.53
CA ALA A 124 -1.89 12.42 -15.45
C ALA A 124 -1.27 11.03 -15.71
N ILE A 125 -2.02 10.10 -16.33
CA ILE A 125 -1.50 8.81 -16.81
C ILE A 125 -0.41 9.04 -17.87
N ASP A 126 -0.68 9.90 -18.87
CA ASP A 126 0.29 10.23 -19.90
C ASP A 126 1.61 10.78 -19.31
N LEU A 127 1.50 11.69 -18.33
CA LEU A 127 2.66 12.22 -17.61
C LEU A 127 3.37 11.14 -16.80
N GLY A 128 2.64 10.27 -16.11
CA GLY A 128 3.20 9.15 -15.35
C GLY A 128 4.03 8.22 -16.26
N VAL A 129 3.47 7.83 -17.39
CA VAL A 129 4.15 6.98 -18.39
C VAL A 129 5.36 7.70 -19.00
N GLU A 130 5.22 8.99 -19.32
CA GLU A 130 6.31 9.84 -19.82
C GLU A 130 7.52 9.86 -18.88
N LEU A 131 7.27 9.77 -17.56
CA LEU A 131 8.29 9.78 -16.51
C LEU A 131 8.78 8.38 -16.11
N GLY A 132 8.13 7.31 -16.59
CA GLY A 132 8.58 5.93 -16.40
C GLY A 132 7.74 5.10 -15.45
N ALA A 133 6.57 5.59 -15.00
CA ALA A 133 5.67 4.82 -14.14
C ALA A 133 5.17 3.55 -14.82
N ARG A 134 5.06 2.48 -14.02
CA ARG A 134 4.52 1.17 -14.42
C ARG A 134 3.31 0.76 -13.59
N VAL A 135 3.11 1.43 -12.46
CA VAL A 135 1.94 1.29 -11.61
C VAL A 135 1.26 2.65 -11.50
N TYR A 136 -0.05 2.65 -11.57
CA TYR A 136 -0.86 3.85 -11.38
C TYR A 136 -1.84 3.61 -10.22
N VAL A 137 -1.63 4.33 -9.13
CA VAL A 137 -2.47 4.18 -7.94
C VAL A 137 -3.71 5.06 -8.03
N PHE A 138 -4.83 4.55 -7.54
CA PHE A 138 -6.07 5.29 -7.34
C PHE A 138 -6.45 5.27 -5.86
N TRP A 139 -6.23 6.39 -5.19
CA TRP A 139 -6.79 6.68 -3.89
C TRP A 139 -8.09 7.47 -4.03
N GLY A 140 -9.18 6.88 -3.55
CA GLY A 140 -10.52 7.43 -3.69
C GLY A 140 -10.98 8.29 -2.51
N GLY A 141 -10.14 9.15 -1.95
CA GLY A 141 -10.41 9.89 -0.72
C GLY A 141 -11.68 10.74 -0.70
N ARG A 142 -12.26 11.10 -1.86
CA ARG A 142 -13.55 11.78 -1.96
C ARG A 142 -14.67 10.89 -2.51
N GLU A 143 -14.39 9.65 -2.87
CA GLU A 143 -15.37 8.70 -3.41
C GLU A 143 -16.22 8.08 -2.29
N GLY A 144 -17.13 8.87 -1.76
CA GLY A 144 -17.95 8.51 -0.60
C GLY A 144 -19.01 9.55 -0.29
N VAL A 145 -19.47 9.59 0.96
CA VAL A 145 -20.55 10.45 1.43
C VAL A 145 -20.31 10.96 2.85
N GLU A 146 -20.91 12.11 3.20
CA GLU A 146 -21.14 12.55 4.58
C GLU A 146 -22.55 12.14 5.07
N THR A 147 -23.46 11.83 4.16
CA THR A 147 -24.81 11.34 4.46
C THR A 147 -25.33 10.47 3.33
N ASP A 148 -25.86 9.31 3.66
CA ASP A 148 -26.40 8.35 2.70
C ASP A 148 -27.55 8.90 1.85
N ALA A 149 -28.23 9.93 2.34
CA ALA A 149 -29.28 10.61 1.59
C ALA A 149 -28.77 11.35 0.34
N SER A 150 -27.46 11.59 0.22
CA SER A 150 -26.87 12.40 -0.86
C SER A 150 -26.64 11.65 -2.15
N LYS A 151 -26.43 10.31 -2.11
CA LYS A 151 -26.08 9.49 -3.26
C LYS A 151 -26.71 8.10 -3.17
N ASP A 152 -27.06 7.55 -4.32
CA ASP A 152 -27.33 6.13 -4.47
C ASP A 152 -26.00 5.37 -4.51
N PRO A 153 -25.69 4.47 -3.54
CA PRO A 153 -24.44 3.74 -3.50
C PRO A 153 -24.27 2.76 -4.68
N VAL A 154 -25.35 2.19 -5.19
CA VAL A 154 -25.30 1.29 -6.36
C VAL A 154 -24.89 2.07 -7.61
N GLU A 155 -25.51 3.22 -7.84
CA GLU A 155 -25.15 4.09 -8.96
C GLU A 155 -23.72 4.66 -8.81
N SER A 156 -23.30 4.97 -7.60
CA SER A 156 -21.92 5.41 -7.33
C SER A 156 -20.89 4.32 -7.70
N LEU A 157 -21.12 3.08 -7.32
CA LEU A 157 -20.26 1.95 -7.69
C LEU A 157 -20.27 1.67 -9.20
N LYS A 158 -21.42 1.82 -9.87
CA LYS A 158 -21.49 1.72 -11.35
C LYS A 158 -20.63 2.79 -12.02
N ARG A 159 -20.77 4.06 -11.60
CA ARG A 159 -19.98 5.19 -12.13
C ARG A 159 -18.47 4.96 -11.92
N PHE A 160 -18.09 4.46 -10.75
CA PHE A 160 -16.69 4.14 -10.47
C PHE A 160 -16.16 3.02 -11.38
N ARG A 161 -16.97 1.97 -11.59
CA ARG A 161 -16.66 0.87 -12.52
C ARG A 161 -16.50 1.39 -13.96
N GLU A 162 -17.46 2.20 -14.43
CA GLU A 162 -17.42 2.81 -15.78
C GLU A 162 -16.14 3.64 -15.98
N ALA A 163 -15.74 4.42 -14.96
CA ALA A 163 -14.53 5.22 -15.03
C ALA A 163 -13.28 4.36 -15.14
N LEU A 164 -13.15 3.31 -14.32
CA LEU A 164 -12.00 2.41 -14.39
C LEU A 164 -11.96 1.60 -15.68
N ASN A 165 -13.11 1.14 -16.18
CA ASN A 165 -13.20 0.47 -17.48
C ASN A 165 -12.76 1.42 -18.60
N PHE A 166 -13.25 2.65 -18.60
CA PHE A 166 -12.81 3.66 -19.57
C PHE A 166 -11.30 3.87 -19.55
N LEU A 167 -10.71 4.00 -18.37
CA LEU A 167 -9.27 4.24 -18.20
C LEU A 167 -8.42 3.01 -18.56
N THR A 168 -8.87 1.79 -18.27
CA THR A 168 -8.15 0.57 -18.69
C THR A 168 -8.18 0.42 -20.21
N HIS A 169 -9.31 0.70 -20.86
CA HIS A 169 -9.38 0.76 -22.33
C HIS A 169 -8.47 1.84 -22.90
N TYR A 170 -8.41 3.03 -22.27
CA TYR A 170 -7.49 4.09 -22.68
C TYR A 170 -6.03 3.64 -22.64
N VAL A 171 -5.58 3.04 -21.53
CA VAL A 171 -4.22 2.52 -21.38
C VAL A 171 -3.89 1.49 -22.46
N LYS A 172 -4.82 0.58 -22.77
CA LYS A 172 -4.66 -0.41 -23.84
C LYS A 172 -4.58 0.23 -25.23
N ASP A 173 -5.44 1.21 -25.53
CA ASP A 173 -5.43 1.94 -26.81
C ASP A 173 -4.11 2.68 -27.03
N GLN A 174 -3.60 3.33 -25.99
CA GLN A 174 -2.29 3.99 -26.00
C GLN A 174 -1.11 3.01 -25.99
N LYS A 175 -1.33 1.71 -25.76
CA LYS A 175 -0.30 0.65 -25.65
C LYS A 175 0.69 0.93 -24.52
N TYR A 176 0.24 1.51 -23.43
CA TYR A 176 1.05 1.74 -22.27
C TYR A 176 1.27 0.45 -21.48
N ASP A 177 2.50 0.20 -21.05
CA ASP A 177 2.86 -0.85 -20.11
C ASP A 177 2.61 -0.35 -18.67
N LEU A 178 1.34 -0.30 -18.30
CA LEU A 178 0.86 0.28 -17.05
C LEU A 178 -0.26 -0.58 -16.47
N VAL A 179 -0.22 -0.81 -15.17
CA VAL A 179 -1.29 -1.45 -14.40
C VAL A 179 -1.84 -0.50 -13.35
N PHE A 180 -3.08 -0.73 -12.94
CA PHE A 180 -3.74 0.06 -11.90
C PHE A 180 -3.69 -0.64 -10.55
N ALA A 181 -3.53 0.11 -9.47
CA ALA A 181 -3.60 -0.38 -8.12
C ALA A 181 -4.58 0.47 -7.31
N LEU A 182 -5.63 -0.15 -6.77
CA LEU A 182 -6.69 0.52 -6.04
C LEU A 182 -6.36 0.54 -4.55
N GLU A 183 -6.45 1.72 -3.94
CA GLU A 183 -6.12 1.97 -2.55
C GLU A 183 -7.38 2.22 -1.74
N ALA A 184 -7.65 1.32 -0.81
CA ALA A 184 -8.81 1.36 0.06
C ALA A 184 -8.56 2.25 1.29
N LYS A 185 -9.60 3.01 1.68
CA LYS A 185 -9.64 3.75 2.94
C LYS A 185 -11.07 3.74 3.47
N PRO A 186 -11.29 3.50 4.78
CA PRO A 186 -12.66 3.36 5.31
C PRO A 186 -13.40 4.69 5.42
N ASN A 187 -12.71 5.75 5.80
CA ASN A 187 -13.23 7.09 6.01
C ASN A 187 -12.10 8.12 5.89
N GLU A 188 -12.42 9.41 6.13
CA GLU A 188 -11.46 10.51 6.09
C GLU A 188 -10.79 10.66 4.70
N PRO A 189 -11.05 11.82 4.03
CA PRO A 189 -11.75 13.02 4.55
C PRO A 189 -13.28 12.99 4.48
N ARG A 190 -13.91 11.95 3.89
CA ARG A 190 -15.36 11.74 3.94
C ARG A 190 -15.73 10.96 5.20
N HIS A 191 -17.01 11.02 5.64
CA HIS A 191 -17.47 10.16 6.74
C HIS A 191 -17.38 8.67 6.39
N ASP A 192 -17.82 8.31 5.18
CA ASP A 192 -17.75 6.96 4.65
C ASP A 192 -17.22 7.00 3.22
N ILE A 193 -16.23 6.16 2.93
CA ILE A 193 -15.67 5.99 1.60
C ILE A 193 -16.12 4.64 1.04
N TYR A 194 -16.47 4.60 -0.24
CA TYR A 194 -16.88 3.37 -0.91
C TYR A 194 -15.70 2.39 -1.03
N LEU A 195 -15.99 1.10 -0.91
CA LEU A 195 -14.98 0.04 -1.00
C LEU A 195 -13.87 0.19 0.06
N PRO A 196 -14.23 0.18 1.35
CA PRO A 196 -13.40 0.69 2.45
C PRO A 196 -12.22 -0.20 2.84
N THR A 197 -12.06 -1.40 2.26
CA THR A 197 -11.02 -2.39 2.60
C THR A 197 -10.39 -3.00 1.35
N THR A 198 -9.19 -3.53 1.47
CA THR A 198 -8.53 -4.31 0.40
C THR A 198 -9.45 -5.41 -0.13
N GLY A 199 -10.13 -6.16 0.75
CA GLY A 199 -11.04 -7.22 0.36
C GLY A 199 -12.24 -6.75 -0.46
N SER A 200 -12.77 -5.55 -0.18
CA SER A 200 -13.87 -4.98 -0.98
C SER A 200 -13.42 -4.62 -2.40
N PHE A 201 -12.20 -4.11 -2.56
CA PHE A 201 -11.64 -3.87 -3.89
C PHE A 201 -11.34 -5.17 -4.65
N LEU A 202 -10.86 -6.22 -3.99
CA LEU A 202 -10.66 -7.51 -4.65
C LEU A 202 -11.97 -8.03 -5.28
N GLY A 203 -13.08 -7.97 -4.54
CA GLY A 203 -14.39 -8.33 -5.09
C GLY A 203 -14.87 -7.39 -6.21
N PHE A 204 -14.59 -6.12 -6.10
CA PHE A 204 -14.97 -5.13 -7.12
C PHE A 204 -14.17 -5.29 -8.42
N ILE A 205 -12.87 -5.57 -8.35
CA ILE A 205 -11.99 -5.79 -9.51
C ILE A 205 -12.54 -6.87 -10.44
N GLU A 206 -13.10 -7.96 -9.89
CA GLU A 206 -13.68 -9.05 -10.68
C GLU A 206 -14.91 -8.62 -11.52
N THR A 207 -15.44 -7.42 -11.29
CA THR A 207 -16.56 -6.85 -12.06
C THR A 207 -16.12 -5.91 -13.20
N LEU A 208 -14.81 -5.70 -13.36
CA LEU A 208 -14.23 -4.84 -14.40
C LEU A 208 -14.10 -5.58 -15.73
N ASP A 209 -14.01 -4.82 -16.83
CA ASP A 209 -13.80 -5.37 -18.18
C ASP A 209 -12.39 -5.97 -18.35
N HIS A 210 -11.40 -5.40 -17.64
CA HIS A 210 -9.99 -5.81 -17.66
C HIS A 210 -9.46 -6.05 -16.25
N PRO A 211 -9.98 -7.06 -15.52
CA PRO A 211 -9.54 -7.33 -14.15
C PRO A 211 -8.05 -7.69 -14.04
N GLU A 212 -7.45 -8.22 -15.13
CA GLU A 212 -6.04 -8.54 -15.19
C GLU A 212 -5.10 -7.33 -15.10
N MET A 213 -5.60 -6.16 -15.49
CA MET A 213 -4.87 -4.89 -15.45
C MET A 213 -4.99 -4.16 -14.11
N VAL A 214 -5.85 -4.63 -13.21
CA VAL A 214 -6.20 -3.93 -11.98
C VAL A 214 -5.92 -4.83 -10.78
N GLY A 215 -5.16 -4.31 -9.85
CA GLY A 215 -4.88 -4.91 -8.55
C GLY A 215 -5.15 -3.92 -7.42
N VAL A 216 -4.56 -4.16 -6.28
CA VAL A 216 -4.72 -3.33 -5.09
C VAL A 216 -3.39 -2.75 -4.61
N ASN A 217 -3.49 -1.63 -3.92
CA ASN A 217 -2.45 -0.97 -3.14
C ASN A 217 -2.89 -0.93 -1.67
N PRO A 218 -2.70 -2.00 -0.89
CA PRO A 218 -3.01 -1.94 0.54
C PRO A 218 -2.09 -0.97 1.27
N GLU A 219 -2.67 -0.21 2.20
CA GLU A 219 -1.94 0.68 3.09
C GLU A 219 -2.16 0.29 4.55
N VAL A 220 -1.06 0.33 5.35
CA VAL A 220 -1.08 -0.09 6.76
C VAL A 220 -2.09 0.72 7.58
N ALA A 221 -2.03 2.05 7.48
CA ALA A 221 -2.89 2.95 8.26
C ALA A 221 -4.37 2.72 7.95
N HIS A 222 -4.72 2.61 6.67
CA HIS A 222 -6.10 2.47 6.23
C HIS A 222 -6.78 1.20 6.76
N GLU A 223 -6.09 0.06 6.73
CA GLU A 223 -6.63 -1.19 7.29
C GLU A 223 -6.70 -1.13 8.84
N HIS A 224 -5.71 -0.51 9.50
CA HIS A 224 -5.70 -0.33 10.96
C HIS A 224 -6.79 0.65 11.44
N MET A 225 -7.18 1.66 10.64
CA MET A 225 -8.34 2.51 10.94
C MET A 225 -9.62 1.71 11.11
N SER A 226 -9.78 0.64 10.33
CA SER A 226 -10.90 -0.32 10.42
C SER A 226 -10.69 -1.41 11.48
N GLY A 227 -9.58 -1.41 12.22
CA GLY A 227 -9.25 -2.44 13.21
C GLY A 227 -8.85 -3.78 12.60
N LEU A 228 -8.45 -3.81 11.32
CA LEU A 228 -8.10 -5.02 10.60
C LEU A 228 -6.61 -5.37 10.72
N ASN A 229 -6.27 -6.63 10.50
CA ASN A 229 -4.89 -7.09 10.43
C ASN A 229 -4.33 -6.85 9.02
N PHE A 230 -3.41 -5.90 8.89
CA PHE A 230 -2.86 -5.50 7.60
C PHE A 230 -2.14 -6.65 6.86
N MET A 231 -1.35 -7.47 7.55
CA MET A 231 -0.70 -8.62 6.93
C MET A 231 -1.71 -9.58 6.29
N HIS A 232 -2.89 -9.79 6.91
CA HIS A 232 -3.94 -10.62 6.34
C HIS A 232 -4.53 -10.02 5.07
N ALA A 233 -4.72 -8.69 5.02
CA ALA A 233 -5.17 -7.99 3.81
C ALA A 233 -4.15 -8.14 2.67
N VAL A 234 -2.86 -7.96 2.96
CA VAL A 234 -1.76 -8.15 1.99
C VAL A 234 -1.67 -9.61 1.52
N ALA A 235 -1.82 -10.57 2.45
CA ALA A 235 -1.82 -12.00 2.10
C ALA A 235 -3.00 -12.37 1.18
N GLN A 236 -4.19 -11.81 1.43
CA GLN A 236 -5.36 -12.00 0.56
C GLN A 236 -5.11 -11.43 -0.84
N ALA A 237 -4.51 -10.24 -0.92
CA ALA A 237 -4.15 -9.62 -2.20
C ALA A 237 -3.09 -10.43 -2.96
N TRP A 238 -2.10 -10.98 -2.25
CA TRP A 238 -1.07 -11.85 -2.83
C TRP A 238 -1.65 -13.15 -3.37
N ASP A 239 -2.48 -13.84 -2.58
CA ASP A 239 -3.14 -15.09 -2.98
C ASP A 239 -4.02 -14.92 -4.22
N ALA A 240 -4.71 -13.78 -4.32
CA ALA A 240 -5.49 -13.39 -5.50
C ALA A 240 -4.63 -12.98 -6.72
N GLY A 241 -3.31 -12.87 -6.60
CA GLY A 241 -2.43 -12.35 -7.65
C GLY A 241 -2.65 -10.87 -7.96
N LYS A 242 -3.14 -10.10 -6.98
CA LYS A 242 -3.58 -8.70 -7.13
C LYS A 242 -2.77 -7.69 -6.30
N LEU A 243 -1.70 -8.10 -5.63
CA LEU A 243 -0.82 -7.19 -4.90
C LEU A 243 0.11 -6.46 -5.87
N PHE A 244 -0.35 -5.35 -6.46
CA PHE A 244 0.41 -4.61 -7.48
C PHE A 244 1.28 -3.51 -6.90
N HIS A 245 0.89 -2.94 -5.77
CA HIS A 245 1.65 -1.96 -5.02
C HIS A 245 1.42 -2.18 -3.52
N ILE A 246 2.18 -1.50 -2.66
CA ILE A 246 2.00 -1.51 -1.21
C ILE A 246 2.49 -0.21 -0.61
N ASP A 247 1.69 0.37 0.29
CA ASP A 247 2.03 1.55 1.05
C ASP A 247 2.35 1.19 2.50
N LEU A 248 3.56 1.58 2.91
CA LEU A 248 4.14 1.27 4.20
C LEU A 248 4.18 2.52 5.07
N ASN A 249 3.42 2.50 6.14
CA ASN A 249 3.46 3.47 7.21
C ASN A 249 3.22 2.75 8.56
N ASP A 250 2.84 3.46 9.59
CA ASP A 250 2.42 2.89 10.86
C ASP A 250 1.24 3.67 11.44
N GLN A 251 0.48 3.01 12.32
CA GLN A 251 -0.81 3.50 12.75
C GLN A 251 -1.20 2.91 14.11
N ALA A 252 -1.78 3.70 14.97
CA ALA A 252 -2.50 3.20 16.14
C ALA A 252 -3.92 2.77 15.74
N PHE A 253 -4.33 1.56 16.17
CA PHE A 253 -5.66 1.02 15.83
C PHE A 253 -6.80 1.96 16.20
N GLY A 254 -7.77 2.14 15.28
CA GLY A 254 -8.97 2.92 15.49
C GLY A 254 -8.75 4.42 15.63
N ARG A 255 -7.63 4.94 15.18
CA ARG A 255 -7.36 6.38 15.10
C ARG A 255 -7.65 6.89 13.69
N TYR A 256 -7.61 8.25 13.55
CA TYR A 256 -7.52 8.91 12.26
C TYR A 256 -6.22 8.51 11.55
N ASP A 257 -6.11 8.80 10.28
CA ASP A 257 -4.91 8.51 9.48
C ASP A 257 -3.70 9.29 10.03
N GLN A 258 -2.77 8.59 10.62
CA GLN A 258 -1.64 9.21 11.32
C GLN A 258 -0.37 9.26 10.48
N ASP A 259 -0.26 8.43 9.45
CA ASP A 259 0.91 8.32 8.57
C ASP A 259 2.25 8.31 9.32
N LEU A 260 2.30 7.54 10.41
CA LEU A 260 3.51 7.44 11.22
C LEU A 260 4.62 6.73 10.42
N ARG A 261 5.86 7.02 10.75
CA ARG A 261 7.02 6.36 10.16
C ARG A 261 6.92 4.84 10.32
N PHE A 262 7.16 4.12 9.23
CA PHE A 262 7.04 2.65 9.19
C PHE A 262 7.75 1.96 10.36
N GLY A 263 7.00 1.09 11.04
CA GLY A 263 7.47 0.28 12.16
C GLY A 263 7.82 1.05 13.43
N SER A 264 7.39 2.30 13.57
CA SER A 264 7.68 3.12 14.75
C SER A 264 6.70 2.91 15.90
N HIS A 265 5.53 2.35 15.63
CA HIS A 265 4.46 2.12 16.61
C HIS A 265 4.13 0.64 16.77
N SER A 266 3.82 -0.07 15.69
CA SER A 266 3.31 -1.45 15.68
C SER A 266 4.41 -2.47 15.36
N ILE A 267 5.46 -2.54 16.17
CA ILE A 267 6.70 -3.30 15.93
C ILE A 267 6.43 -4.74 15.48
N LYS A 268 5.60 -5.49 16.22
CA LYS A 268 5.35 -6.91 15.95
C LYS A 268 4.54 -7.11 14.66
N SER A 269 3.55 -6.25 14.39
CA SER A 269 2.76 -6.29 13.15
C SER A 269 3.61 -5.96 11.93
N SER A 270 4.44 -4.91 12.01
CA SER A 270 5.36 -4.51 10.95
C SER A 270 6.42 -5.59 10.68
N PHE A 271 6.92 -6.27 11.73
CA PHE A 271 7.82 -7.41 11.56
C PHE A 271 7.17 -8.55 10.78
N PHE A 272 5.96 -8.98 11.15
CA PHE A 272 5.28 -10.07 10.45
C PHE A 272 4.91 -9.70 9.01
N LEU A 273 4.59 -8.43 8.75
CA LEU A 273 4.41 -7.93 7.38
C LEU A 273 5.69 -8.08 6.56
N VAL A 274 6.82 -7.56 7.06
CA VAL A 274 8.10 -7.68 6.34
C VAL A 274 8.49 -9.13 6.16
N LYS A 275 8.34 -9.95 7.21
CA LYS A 275 8.58 -11.39 7.10
C LYS A 275 7.74 -12.03 5.98
N PHE A 276 6.45 -11.70 5.90
CA PHE A 276 5.57 -12.21 4.85
C PHE A 276 6.04 -11.77 3.45
N LEU A 277 6.32 -10.48 3.24
CA LEU A 277 6.79 -9.96 1.96
C LEU A 277 8.10 -10.63 1.48
N GLU A 278 9.02 -10.87 2.41
CA GLU A 278 10.29 -11.55 2.12
C GLU A 278 10.10 -13.06 1.91
N ASP A 279 9.18 -13.72 2.62
CA ASP A 279 8.87 -15.13 2.47
C ASP A 279 8.24 -15.45 1.10
N VAL A 280 7.34 -14.58 0.63
CA VAL A 280 6.70 -14.76 -0.69
C VAL A 280 7.51 -14.18 -1.85
N GLY A 281 8.64 -13.50 -1.56
CA GLY A 281 9.49 -12.88 -2.58
C GLY A 281 8.80 -11.73 -3.31
N TYR A 282 8.06 -10.87 -2.61
CA TYR A 282 7.35 -9.75 -3.23
C TYR A 282 8.29 -8.89 -4.10
N PRO A 283 8.04 -8.77 -5.41
CA PRO A 283 8.97 -8.14 -6.35
C PRO A 283 8.75 -6.62 -6.50
N GLY A 284 7.64 -6.09 -5.97
CA GLY A 284 7.21 -4.70 -6.15
C GLY A 284 8.02 -3.69 -5.33
N MET A 285 7.69 -2.43 -5.47
CA MET A 285 8.23 -1.34 -4.67
C MET A 285 7.77 -1.46 -3.21
N ARG A 286 8.59 -0.95 -2.30
CA ARG A 286 8.25 -0.69 -0.89
C ARG A 286 8.10 0.83 -0.78
N HIS A 287 6.87 1.29 -1.00
CA HIS A 287 6.55 2.70 -0.90
C HIS A 287 6.29 3.08 0.55
N PHE A 288 6.86 4.19 1.01
CA PHE A 288 6.58 4.73 2.34
C PHE A 288 5.63 5.91 2.19
N ASP A 289 4.33 5.65 2.40
CA ASP A 289 3.30 6.68 2.47
C ASP A 289 3.15 7.14 3.93
N SER A 290 4.06 7.99 4.31
CA SER A 290 4.15 8.55 5.66
C SER A 290 4.99 9.82 5.64
N HIS A 291 4.99 10.59 6.72
CA HIS A 291 5.72 11.83 6.78
C HIS A 291 6.44 12.04 8.11
N ALA A 292 7.44 12.92 8.11
CA ALA A 292 8.15 13.32 9.32
C ALA A 292 7.21 14.05 10.27
N TYR A 293 7.41 13.87 11.58
CA TYR A 293 6.65 14.60 12.60
C TYR A 293 6.66 16.12 12.33
N ARG A 294 5.58 16.78 12.72
CA ARG A 294 5.44 18.22 12.58
C ARG A 294 6.55 19.01 13.26
N THR A 295 7.18 18.45 14.29
CA THR A 295 8.30 19.06 15.04
C THR A 295 9.63 19.10 14.27
N GLU A 296 9.73 18.41 13.16
CA GLU A 296 10.98 18.23 12.43
C GLU A 296 11.25 19.35 11.42
N ASP A 297 12.54 19.66 11.23
CA ASP A 297 13.06 20.45 10.11
C ASP A 297 13.42 19.56 8.90
N VAL A 298 14.11 20.11 7.91
CA VAL A 298 14.54 19.35 6.71
C VAL A 298 15.55 18.25 7.06
N ALA A 299 16.39 18.44 8.09
CA ALA A 299 17.30 17.37 8.53
C ALA A 299 16.51 16.20 9.14
N GLY A 300 15.50 16.49 9.95
CA GLY A 300 14.57 15.48 10.50
C GLY A 300 13.76 14.77 9.42
N VAL A 301 13.42 15.42 8.29
CA VAL A 301 12.82 14.75 7.13
C VAL A 301 13.77 13.72 6.52
N LYS A 302 15.06 14.01 6.41
CA LYS A 302 16.06 13.03 5.94
C LYS A 302 16.21 11.86 6.93
N ASP A 303 16.18 12.13 8.23
CA ASP A 303 16.23 11.10 9.26
C ASP A 303 14.97 10.22 9.24
N PHE A 304 13.80 10.81 8.99
CA PHE A 304 12.57 10.07 8.75
C PHE A 304 12.70 9.11 7.56
N ALA A 305 13.21 9.58 6.41
CA ALA A 305 13.35 8.76 5.22
C ALA A 305 14.37 7.62 5.45
N ARG A 306 15.56 7.93 5.99
CA ARG A 306 16.56 6.92 6.36
C ARG A 306 16.00 5.92 7.39
N GLY A 307 15.28 6.42 8.39
CA GLY A 307 14.69 5.60 9.44
C GLY A 307 13.65 4.62 8.91
N SER A 308 12.79 5.03 7.96
CA SER A 308 11.79 4.17 7.31
C SER A 308 12.46 2.99 6.61
N MET A 309 13.44 3.26 5.74
CA MET A 309 14.19 2.23 5.01
C MET A 309 14.98 1.32 5.96
N ARG A 310 15.67 1.91 6.93
CA ARG A 310 16.45 1.16 7.91
C ARG A 310 15.57 0.23 8.76
N THR A 311 14.40 0.68 9.18
CA THR A 311 13.47 -0.14 9.95
C THR A 311 13.00 -1.36 9.16
N TYR A 312 12.69 -1.20 7.87
CA TYR A 312 12.38 -2.33 7.00
C TYR A 312 13.53 -3.35 6.97
N LEU A 313 14.77 -2.90 6.79
CA LEU A 313 15.96 -3.76 6.73
C LEU A 313 16.27 -4.45 8.07
N LEU A 314 16.02 -3.78 9.19
CA LEU A 314 16.11 -4.40 10.52
C LEU A 314 15.11 -5.55 10.66
N TYR A 315 13.84 -5.35 10.22
CA TYR A 315 12.84 -6.42 10.25
C TYR A 315 13.16 -7.55 9.29
N LYS A 316 13.74 -7.25 8.13
CA LYS A 316 14.22 -8.26 7.17
C LYS A 316 15.31 -9.14 7.80
N ASP A 317 16.30 -8.56 8.49
CA ASP A 317 17.31 -9.31 9.25
C ASP A 317 16.67 -10.17 10.34
N LYS A 318 15.75 -9.60 11.12
CA LYS A 318 15.01 -10.34 12.14
C LYS A 318 14.17 -11.48 11.57
N ALA A 319 13.59 -11.30 10.39
CA ALA A 319 12.86 -12.37 9.69
C ALA A 319 13.79 -13.50 9.27
N THR A 320 15.03 -13.20 8.87
CA THR A 320 16.05 -14.22 8.59
C THR A 320 16.41 -15.01 9.84
N ARG A 321 16.73 -14.33 10.94
CA ARG A 321 17.02 -14.99 12.22
C ARG A 321 15.86 -15.85 12.71
N TRP A 322 14.62 -15.37 12.58
CA TRP A 322 13.42 -16.12 12.95
C TRP A 322 13.30 -17.43 12.14
N ARG A 323 13.61 -17.40 10.84
CA ARG A 323 13.62 -18.59 9.98
C ARG A 323 14.76 -19.56 10.30
N GLU A 324 15.88 -19.07 10.78
CA GLU A 324 17.07 -19.85 11.11
C GLU A 324 17.05 -20.38 12.55
N ASP A 325 16.21 -19.81 13.44
CA ASP A 325 16.11 -20.25 14.84
C ASP A 325 15.51 -21.66 14.92
N ARG A 326 16.32 -22.61 15.38
CA ARG A 326 15.97 -24.03 15.40
C ARG A 326 14.75 -24.31 16.28
N GLU A 327 14.68 -23.71 17.48
CA GLU A 327 13.58 -23.94 18.41
C GLU A 327 12.24 -23.43 17.82
N ILE A 328 12.27 -22.25 17.20
CA ILE A 328 11.09 -21.69 16.50
C ILE A 328 10.64 -22.64 15.38
N GLN A 329 11.58 -23.10 14.53
CA GLN A 329 11.23 -23.97 13.40
C GLN A 329 10.75 -25.35 13.86
N ASP A 330 11.28 -25.88 14.95
CA ASP A 330 10.81 -27.14 15.54
C ASP A 330 9.37 -26.99 16.06
N LEU A 331 9.04 -25.88 16.73
CA LEU A 331 7.68 -25.58 17.16
C LEU A 331 6.71 -25.42 15.98
N VAL A 332 7.11 -24.65 14.96
CA VAL A 332 6.26 -24.44 13.76
C VAL A 332 5.96 -25.77 13.07
N ARG A 333 6.97 -26.63 12.90
CA ARG A 333 6.76 -27.97 12.34
C ARG A 333 5.81 -28.81 13.18
N ALA A 334 6.00 -28.81 14.49
CA ALA A 334 5.17 -29.59 15.42
C ALA A 334 3.69 -29.19 15.40
N LEU A 335 3.32 -27.99 14.91
CA LEU A 335 1.92 -27.60 14.76
C LEU A 335 1.17 -28.48 13.77
N GLY A 336 1.82 -28.84 12.66
CA GLY A 336 1.24 -29.64 11.57
C GLY A 336 1.67 -31.11 11.57
N ASP A 337 2.73 -31.48 12.30
CA ASP A 337 3.24 -32.84 12.36
C ASP A 337 2.45 -33.67 13.40
N VAL A 338 1.33 -34.20 12.95
CA VAL A 338 0.43 -35.03 13.75
C VAL A 338 0.14 -36.35 13.04
N PRO A 339 0.05 -37.48 13.78
CA PRO A 339 -0.34 -38.74 13.20
C PRO A 339 -1.70 -38.66 12.52
N THR A 340 -1.76 -39.09 11.26
CA THR A 340 -3.00 -39.13 10.45
C THR A 340 -3.34 -40.53 9.99
N ASP A 341 -2.77 -41.56 10.63
CA ASP A 341 -2.94 -42.96 10.25
C ASP A 341 -4.43 -43.36 10.29
N GLY A 342 -4.91 -43.89 9.19
CA GLY A 342 -6.31 -44.29 9.04
C GLY A 342 -7.31 -43.13 8.85
N MET A 343 -6.87 -41.87 8.89
CA MET A 343 -7.74 -40.73 8.63
C MET A 343 -7.96 -40.53 7.11
N PRO A 344 -9.21 -40.27 6.67
CA PRO A 344 -9.44 -39.89 5.28
C PRO A 344 -8.67 -38.64 4.89
N LYS A 345 -8.01 -38.67 3.73
CA LYS A 345 -7.31 -37.51 3.20
C LYS A 345 -8.29 -36.39 2.83
N VAL A 346 -8.05 -35.18 3.33
CA VAL A 346 -8.77 -33.98 2.90
C VAL A 346 -8.14 -33.51 1.57
N GLY A 347 -8.98 -33.20 0.60
CA GLY A 347 -8.56 -32.76 -0.74
C GLY A 347 -9.75 -32.19 -1.52
N PRO A 348 -9.66 -32.09 -2.86
CA PRO A 348 -10.78 -31.65 -3.69
C PRO A 348 -12.02 -32.51 -3.43
N TYR A 349 -13.19 -31.87 -3.49
CA TYR A 349 -14.45 -32.56 -3.24
C TYR A 349 -14.64 -33.77 -4.18
N SER A 350 -14.96 -34.91 -3.56
CA SER A 350 -15.54 -36.06 -4.26
C SER A 350 -16.60 -36.70 -3.35
N LYS A 351 -17.57 -37.36 -3.93
CA LYS A 351 -18.59 -38.10 -3.17
C LYS A 351 -17.97 -39.12 -2.21
N ALA A 352 -16.97 -39.84 -2.67
CA ALA A 352 -16.22 -40.83 -1.88
C ALA A 352 -15.48 -40.19 -0.70
N THR A 353 -14.80 -39.06 -0.92
CA THR A 353 -14.13 -38.30 0.16
C THR A 353 -15.14 -37.79 1.18
N ALA A 354 -16.25 -37.26 0.71
CA ALA A 354 -17.30 -36.75 1.60
C ALA A 354 -17.88 -37.85 2.48
N GLU A 355 -18.19 -39.03 1.92
CA GLU A 355 -18.71 -40.17 2.68
C GLU A 355 -17.66 -40.73 3.66
N ALA A 356 -16.40 -40.83 3.24
CA ALA A 356 -15.32 -41.25 4.12
C ALA A 356 -15.15 -40.32 5.34
N LEU A 357 -15.17 -38.99 5.11
CA LEU A 357 -15.05 -38.00 6.19
C LEU A 357 -16.26 -38.04 7.14
N LYS A 358 -17.50 -38.21 6.63
CA LYS A 358 -18.70 -38.35 7.46
C LYS A 358 -18.69 -39.62 8.29
N GLY A 359 -18.15 -40.71 7.74
CA GLY A 359 -18.10 -42.01 8.42
C GLY A 359 -16.90 -42.15 9.39
N TYR A 360 -15.92 -41.25 9.37
CA TYR A 360 -14.78 -41.35 10.24
C TYR A 360 -15.08 -40.90 11.67
N ALA A 361 -14.68 -41.70 12.64
CA ALA A 361 -14.89 -41.38 14.07
C ALA A 361 -13.73 -40.52 14.60
N PHE A 362 -13.91 -39.21 14.60
CA PHE A 362 -12.92 -38.29 15.17
C PHE A 362 -12.93 -38.33 16.72
N ASP A 363 -11.79 -38.48 17.35
CA ASP A 363 -11.64 -38.26 18.79
C ASP A 363 -11.63 -36.77 19.14
N ARG A 364 -12.80 -36.17 19.27
CA ARG A 364 -12.99 -34.77 19.59
C ARG A 364 -12.37 -34.37 20.92
N LYS A 365 -12.26 -35.29 21.90
CA LYS A 365 -11.65 -34.99 23.21
C LYS A 365 -10.15 -34.87 23.06
N ALA A 366 -9.49 -35.78 22.35
CA ALA A 366 -8.07 -35.71 22.06
C ALA A 366 -7.73 -34.47 21.23
N LEU A 367 -8.53 -34.14 20.21
CA LEU A 367 -8.34 -32.91 19.43
C LEU A 367 -8.39 -31.65 20.31
N GLY A 368 -9.37 -31.58 21.22
CA GLY A 368 -9.54 -30.44 22.13
C GLY A 368 -8.48 -30.35 23.25
N ALA A 369 -7.89 -31.47 23.64
CA ALA A 369 -6.88 -31.52 24.71
C ALA A 369 -5.47 -31.18 24.23
N ARG A 370 -5.22 -31.12 22.90
CA ARG A 370 -3.90 -30.86 22.35
C ARG A 370 -3.48 -29.42 22.60
N GLY A 371 -2.36 -29.21 23.32
CA GLY A 371 -1.67 -27.93 23.43
C GLY A 371 -0.91 -27.60 22.15
N LEU A 372 -0.94 -26.33 21.73
CA LEU A 372 -0.35 -25.87 20.46
C LEU A 372 0.93 -25.05 20.63
N ALA A 373 1.38 -24.86 21.86
CA ALA A 373 2.62 -24.11 22.21
C ALA A 373 2.71 -22.69 21.64
N TYR A 374 1.60 -22.04 21.34
CA TYR A 374 1.58 -20.67 20.77
C TYR A 374 2.19 -19.64 21.70
N GLU A 375 1.99 -19.75 23.02
CA GLU A 375 2.63 -18.85 23.99
C GLU A 375 4.16 -18.91 23.90
N ARG A 376 4.73 -20.13 23.77
CA ARG A 376 6.18 -20.30 23.61
C ARG A 376 6.66 -19.72 22.29
N LEU A 377 5.97 -19.99 21.19
CA LEU A 377 6.31 -19.47 19.87
C LEU A 377 6.25 -17.94 19.83
N ASP A 378 5.25 -17.37 20.47
CA ASP A 378 5.10 -15.92 20.56
C ASP A 378 6.21 -15.27 21.39
N GLN A 379 6.56 -15.87 22.53
CA GLN A 379 7.67 -15.41 23.38
C GLN A 379 9.00 -15.46 22.63
N LEU A 380 9.31 -16.54 21.92
CA LEU A 380 10.53 -16.65 21.12
C LEU A 380 10.59 -15.61 19.99
N THR A 381 9.46 -15.33 19.37
CA THR A 381 9.34 -14.25 18.36
C THR A 381 9.70 -12.89 18.98
N LEU A 382 9.20 -12.60 20.17
CA LEU A 382 9.53 -11.37 20.90
C LEU A 382 11.03 -11.31 21.25
N GLU A 383 11.64 -12.41 21.66
CA GLU A 383 13.09 -12.49 21.95
C GLU A 383 13.95 -12.19 20.71
N VAL A 384 13.55 -12.70 19.53
CA VAL A 384 14.20 -12.35 18.25
C VAL A 384 14.07 -10.84 17.96
N LEU A 385 12.87 -10.28 18.13
CA LEU A 385 12.65 -8.85 17.92
C LEU A 385 13.48 -7.97 18.85
N LEU A 386 13.57 -8.34 20.11
CA LEU A 386 14.35 -7.62 21.12
C LEU A 386 15.87 -7.86 21.01
N GLY A 387 16.31 -8.77 20.15
CA GLY A 387 17.74 -9.05 19.97
C GLY A 387 18.36 -9.91 21.07
N VAL A 388 17.54 -10.63 21.82
CA VAL A 388 17.99 -11.59 22.82
C VAL A 388 18.40 -12.92 22.18
N ARG A 389 17.85 -13.15 20.98
CA ARG A 389 18.14 -14.28 20.07
C ARG A 389 18.68 -13.82 18.72
#